data_7eb6d2c24267a5afb7c872c954bef0d3
#
_entry.id   7eb6d2c24267a5afb7c872c954bef0d3
#
_cell.length_a   1.000
_cell.length_b   1.000
_cell.length_c   1.000
_cell.angle_alpha   90.00
_cell.angle_beta   90.00
_cell.angle_gamma   90.00
#
_symmetry.space_group_name_H-M   'P 1'
#
loop_
_entity.id
_entity.type
_entity.pdbx_description
1 polymer ?
#
loop_
_entity_poly.entity_id
_entity_poly.type
_entity_poly.pdbx_seq_one_letter_code
_entity_poly.pdbx_strand_id
1 'polypeptide(L)'
;MLEKLKEEVYKANMDLPKYGLVTFTWGNVSGIDRESGLFVIKPSGVDYDLLTPDDMVVVDLNGNKVEGKYNPSSDTATHVELYKAFPNIGGVVHTHSSWATSWAQAGRGIPCYGTTHADYIYGEIPCAR
;
A
#
# COMPACT_ATOMS: atom_id res chain seq x y z
N MET A 1 -9.77 -17.54 -3.55
CA MET A 1 -8.74 -17.70 -2.49
C MET A 1 -8.63 -16.41 -1.70
N LEU A 2 -8.55 -16.46 -0.36
CA LEU A 2 -8.43 -15.28 0.52
C LEU A 2 -9.57 -14.24 0.40
N GLU A 3 -10.81 -14.67 0.24
CA GLU A 3 -11.96 -13.78 -0.05
C GLU A 3 -12.15 -12.70 1.01
N LYS A 4 -12.01 -13.06 2.28
CA LYS A 4 -12.10 -12.09 3.38
C LYS A 4 -11.00 -11.03 3.30
N LEU A 5 -9.76 -11.45 3.03
CA LEU A 5 -8.64 -10.51 2.88
C LEU A 5 -8.80 -9.62 1.65
N LYS A 6 -9.32 -10.15 0.53
CA LYS A 6 -9.65 -9.35 -0.66
C LYS A 6 -10.66 -8.26 -0.32
N GLU A 7 -11.69 -8.57 0.44
CA GLU A 7 -12.70 -7.60 0.85
C GLU A 7 -12.13 -6.53 1.78
N GLU A 8 -11.30 -6.92 2.75
CA GLU A 8 -10.61 -5.99 3.66
C GLU A 8 -9.65 -5.05 2.89
N VAL A 9 -8.83 -5.60 2.00
CA VAL A 9 -7.90 -4.83 1.16
C VAL A 9 -8.65 -3.92 0.19
N TYR A 10 -9.74 -4.40 -0.42
CA TYR A 10 -10.60 -3.57 -1.26
C TYR A 10 -11.14 -2.36 -0.48
N LYS A 11 -11.73 -2.56 0.69
CA LYS A 11 -12.25 -1.48 1.54
C LYS A 11 -11.16 -0.46 1.89
N ALA A 12 -9.98 -0.93 2.27
CA ALA A 12 -8.85 -0.07 2.59
C ALA A 12 -8.36 0.73 1.35
N ASN A 13 -8.38 0.14 0.15
CA ASN A 13 -8.09 0.87 -1.08
C ASN A 13 -9.15 1.93 -1.37
N MET A 14 -10.44 1.64 -1.16
CA MET A 14 -11.54 2.61 -1.37
C MET A 14 -11.51 3.77 -0.38
N ASP A 15 -10.94 3.60 0.79
CA ASP A 15 -10.73 4.70 1.73
C ASP A 15 -9.71 5.74 1.23
N LEU A 16 -8.77 5.38 0.36
CA LEU A 16 -7.80 6.31 -0.19
C LEU A 16 -8.46 7.48 -0.97
N PRO A 17 -9.28 7.25 -2.01
CA PRO A 17 -9.99 8.34 -2.70
C PRO A 17 -11.05 9.00 -1.81
N LYS A 18 -11.74 8.26 -0.96
CA LYS A 18 -12.74 8.77 -0.03
C LYS A 18 -12.18 9.85 0.90
N TYR A 19 -10.94 9.68 1.37
CA TYR A 19 -10.27 10.64 2.23
C TYR A 19 -9.34 11.62 1.49
N GLY A 20 -9.37 11.62 0.15
CA GLY A 20 -8.57 12.55 -0.67
C GLY A 20 -7.06 12.29 -0.58
N LEU A 21 -6.66 11.05 -0.35
CA LEU A 21 -5.25 10.67 -0.16
C LEU A 21 -4.54 10.29 -1.46
N VAL A 22 -5.28 10.17 -2.56
CA VAL A 22 -4.76 9.75 -3.86
C VAL A 22 -5.37 10.55 -5.00
N THR A 23 -4.70 10.53 -6.15
CA THR A 23 -5.13 11.14 -7.41
C THR A 23 -5.15 10.06 -8.50
N PHE A 24 -6.16 10.11 -9.39
CA PHE A 24 -6.34 9.12 -10.47
C PHE A 24 -6.39 7.67 -9.93
N THR A 25 -5.61 6.77 -10.53
CA THR A 25 -5.47 5.36 -10.13
C THR A 25 -4.28 5.12 -9.18
N TRP A 26 -3.58 6.19 -8.80
CA TRP A 26 -2.36 6.13 -8.00
C TRP A 26 -2.64 5.72 -6.56
N GLY A 27 -1.58 5.27 -5.90
CA GLY A 27 -1.68 4.74 -4.55
C GLY A 27 -2.29 3.34 -4.52
N ASN A 28 -2.05 2.64 -3.46
CA ASN A 28 -2.58 1.30 -3.26
C ASN A 28 -2.42 0.86 -1.80
N VAL A 29 -3.22 -0.13 -1.43
CA VAL A 29 -3.11 -0.85 -0.17
C VAL A 29 -2.96 -2.33 -0.48
N SER A 30 -2.14 -3.01 0.29
CA SER A 30 -2.09 -4.47 0.33
C SER A 30 -2.24 -5.00 1.75
N GLY A 31 -2.63 -6.27 1.87
CA GLY A 31 -2.69 -7.01 3.12
C GLY A 31 -2.14 -8.40 2.92
N ILE A 32 -1.41 -8.92 3.92
CA ILE A 32 -0.79 -10.24 3.85
C ILE A 32 -1.46 -11.23 4.80
N ASP A 33 -1.67 -12.44 4.30
CA ASP A 33 -1.90 -13.61 5.12
C ASP A 33 -0.57 -14.31 5.39
N ARG A 34 -0.09 -14.22 6.63
CA ARG A 34 1.21 -14.77 7.03
C ARG A 34 1.23 -16.29 7.08
N GLU A 35 0.07 -16.93 7.24
CA GLU A 35 -0.04 -18.37 7.28
C GLU A 35 0.22 -18.99 5.89
N SER A 36 -0.39 -18.43 4.85
CA SER A 36 -0.17 -18.87 3.47
C SER A 36 1.05 -18.27 2.80
N GLY A 37 1.58 -17.15 3.33
CA GLY A 37 2.64 -16.38 2.69
C GLY A 37 2.19 -15.63 1.43
N LEU A 38 0.88 -15.42 1.28
CA LEU A 38 0.27 -14.70 0.16
C LEU A 38 -0.24 -13.33 0.60
N PHE A 39 -0.16 -12.36 -0.27
CA PHE A 39 -0.77 -11.05 -0.03
C PHE A 39 -1.70 -10.64 -1.16
N VAL A 40 -2.66 -9.80 -0.81
CA VAL A 40 -3.64 -9.22 -1.73
C VAL A 40 -3.27 -7.77 -1.98
N ILE A 41 -3.31 -7.32 -3.23
CA ILE A 41 -2.97 -5.96 -3.63
C ILE A 41 -3.94 -5.46 -4.70
N LYS A 42 -4.11 -4.13 -4.77
CA LYS A 42 -4.86 -3.46 -5.83
C LYS A 42 -4.27 -3.77 -7.21
N PRO A 43 -5.10 -4.01 -8.24
CA PRO A 43 -4.64 -4.13 -9.62
C PRO A 43 -4.06 -2.81 -10.14
N SER A 44 -3.15 -2.92 -11.11
CA SER A 44 -2.58 -1.78 -11.82
C SER A 44 -3.60 -1.15 -12.77
N GLY A 45 -3.70 0.19 -12.77
CA GLY A 45 -4.41 0.96 -13.78
C GLY A 45 -5.93 0.79 -13.81
N VAL A 46 -6.53 0.23 -12.76
CA VAL A 46 -8.00 0.14 -12.64
C VAL A 46 -8.50 1.34 -11.82
N ASP A 47 -9.46 2.07 -12.38
CA ASP A 47 -10.10 3.20 -11.71
C ASP A 47 -10.79 2.76 -10.43
N TYR A 48 -10.70 3.59 -9.38
CA TYR A 48 -11.32 3.28 -8.09
C TYR A 48 -12.83 3.08 -8.19
N ASP A 49 -13.52 3.85 -9.04
CA ASP A 49 -14.97 3.76 -9.24
C ASP A 49 -15.41 2.45 -9.92
N LEU A 50 -14.51 1.75 -10.57
CA LEU A 50 -14.76 0.48 -11.27
C LEU A 50 -14.26 -0.74 -10.49
N LEU A 51 -13.54 -0.50 -9.39
CA LEU A 51 -12.88 -1.54 -8.62
C LEU A 51 -13.90 -2.34 -7.79
N THR A 52 -13.72 -3.65 -7.77
CA THR A 52 -14.51 -4.57 -6.94
C THR A 52 -13.59 -5.47 -6.11
N PRO A 53 -14.08 -6.12 -5.05
CA PRO A 53 -13.28 -7.08 -4.29
C PRO A 53 -12.69 -8.21 -5.14
N ASP A 54 -13.43 -8.66 -6.17
CA ASP A 54 -13.00 -9.73 -7.08
C ASP A 54 -11.85 -9.31 -8.00
N ASP A 55 -11.62 -8.02 -8.15
CA ASP A 55 -10.53 -7.46 -8.95
C ASP A 55 -9.19 -7.47 -8.21
N MET A 56 -9.21 -7.68 -6.89
CA MET A 56 -7.99 -7.74 -6.10
C MET A 56 -7.10 -8.92 -6.56
N VAL A 57 -5.81 -8.67 -6.60
CA VAL A 57 -4.82 -9.62 -7.11
C VAL A 57 -4.10 -10.29 -5.95
N VAL A 58 -3.99 -11.62 -6.00
CA VAL A 58 -3.21 -12.41 -5.02
C VAL A 58 -1.80 -12.64 -5.56
N VAL A 59 -0.80 -12.36 -4.74
CA VAL A 59 0.62 -12.42 -5.11
C VAL A 59 1.40 -13.17 -4.01
N ASP A 60 2.42 -13.94 -4.41
CA ASP A 60 3.34 -14.57 -3.49
C ASP A 60 4.50 -13.63 -3.07
N LEU A 61 5.30 -14.04 -2.09
CA LEU A 61 6.46 -13.26 -1.63
C LEU A 61 7.65 -13.26 -2.61
N ASN A 62 7.53 -13.92 -3.76
CA ASN A 62 8.48 -13.81 -4.88
C ASN A 62 8.00 -12.81 -5.93
N GLY A 63 6.82 -12.22 -5.74
CA GLY A 63 6.22 -11.27 -6.68
C GLY A 63 5.44 -11.93 -7.81
N ASN A 64 5.21 -13.23 -7.75
CA ASN A 64 4.43 -13.94 -8.78
C ASN A 64 2.93 -13.79 -8.52
N LYS A 65 2.19 -13.47 -9.55
CA LYS A 65 0.72 -13.47 -9.50
C LYS A 65 0.21 -14.91 -9.34
N VAL A 66 -0.53 -15.15 -8.26
CA VAL A 66 -1.15 -16.45 -7.94
C VAL A 66 -2.61 -16.50 -8.43
N GLU A 67 -3.36 -15.39 -8.23
CA GLU A 67 -4.76 -15.30 -8.62
C GLU A 67 -5.13 -13.87 -9.02
N GLY A 68 -6.07 -13.72 -9.94
CA GLY A 68 -6.62 -12.44 -10.38
C GLY A 68 -6.56 -12.25 -11.89
N LYS A 69 -7.57 -11.56 -12.43
CA LYS A 69 -7.69 -11.29 -13.88
C LYS A 69 -6.75 -10.19 -14.36
N TYR A 70 -6.40 -9.25 -13.51
CA TYR A 70 -5.55 -8.11 -13.82
C TYR A 70 -4.09 -8.34 -13.45
N ASN A 71 -3.21 -7.45 -13.89
CA ASN A 71 -1.86 -7.38 -13.38
C ASN A 71 -1.88 -6.69 -11.99
N PRO A 72 -1.04 -7.15 -11.05
CA PRO A 72 -0.92 -6.47 -9.77
C PRO A 72 -0.33 -5.07 -9.95
N SER A 73 -0.47 -4.21 -8.93
CA SER A 73 0.13 -2.88 -8.90
C SER A 73 1.61 -2.90 -9.30
N SER A 74 2.08 -1.87 -9.99
CA SER A 74 3.50 -1.66 -10.29
C SER A 74 4.38 -1.59 -9.02
N ASP A 75 3.78 -1.27 -7.87
CA ASP A 75 4.46 -1.18 -6.58
C ASP A 75 4.63 -2.55 -5.88
N THR A 76 4.17 -3.63 -6.51
CA THR A 76 4.21 -4.99 -5.93
C THR A 76 5.60 -5.38 -5.41
N ALA A 77 6.66 -5.06 -6.15
CA ALA A 77 8.04 -5.36 -5.73
C ALA A 77 8.40 -4.65 -4.40
N THR A 78 7.98 -3.40 -4.23
CA THR A 78 8.18 -2.64 -2.98
C THR A 78 7.43 -3.30 -1.82
N HIS A 79 6.16 -3.70 -2.03
CA HIS A 79 5.38 -4.39 -1.00
C HIS A 79 6.00 -5.74 -0.61
N VAL A 80 6.50 -6.51 -1.57
CA VAL A 80 7.23 -7.77 -1.33
C VAL A 80 8.42 -7.54 -0.40
N GLU A 81 9.27 -6.56 -0.70
CA GLU A 81 10.44 -6.26 0.11
C GLU A 81 10.08 -5.79 1.53
N LEU A 82 9.03 -4.99 1.68
CA LEU A 82 8.53 -4.58 2.99
C LEU A 82 8.00 -5.77 3.81
N TYR A 83 7.24 -6.69 3.20
CA TYR A 83 6.75 -7.87 3.88
C TYR A 83 7.87 -8.84 4.30
N LYS A 84 8.94 -8.94 3.49
CA LYS A 84 10.14 -9.72 3.85
C LYS A 84 10.94 -9.08 4.97
N ALA A 85 11.16 -7.76 4.89
CA ALA A 85 11.96 -7.03 5.87
C ALA A 85 11.25 -6.87 7.22
N PHE A 86 9.93 -6.80 7.22
CA PHE A 86 9.12 -6.54 8.42
C PHE A 86 8.10 -7.66 8.66
N PRO A 87 8.49 -8.76 9.30
CA PRO A 87 7.61 -9.93 9.46
C PRO A 87 6.37 -9.67 10.32
N ASN A 88 6.36 -8.61 11.13
CA ASN A 88 5.27 -8.27 12.04
C ASN A 88 4.19 -7.35 11.43
N ILE A 89 4.39 -6.81 10.21
CA ILE A 89 3.36 -6.00 9.57
C ILE A 89 2.32 -6.88 8.88
N GLY A 90 1.04 -6.47 8.94
CA GLY A 90 -0.08 -7.15 8.28
C GLY A 90 -0.54 -6.45 6.99
N GLY A 91 -0.12 -5.22 6.77
CA GLY A 91 -0.51 -4.44 5.59
C GLY A 91 0.48 -3.34 5.25
N VAL A 92 0.40 -2.86 4.01
CA VAL A 92 1.18 -1.72 3.51
C VAL A 92 0.24 -0.76 2.81
N VAL A 93 0.37 0.53 3.12
CA VAL A 93 -0.34 1.62 2.46
C VAL A 93 0.66 2.50 1.74
N HIS A 94 0.45 2.69 0.44
CA HIS A 94 1.27 3.55 -0.42
C HIS A 94 0.44 4.72 -0.95
N THR A 95 0.91 5.92 -0.76
CA THR A 95 0.32 7.16 -1.31
C THR A 95 1.40 8.09 -1.84
N HIS A 96 0.97 9.07 -2.65
CA HIS A 96 1.85 10.12 -3.20
C HIS A 96 1.54 11.47 -2.55
N SER A 97 1.65 11.57 -1.21
CA SER A 97 1.48 12.84 -0.50
C SER A 97 2.42 13.91 -1.09
N SER A 98 1.87 15.03 -1.57
CA SER A 98 2.66 16.10 -2.18
C SER A 98 3.71 16.66 -1.23
N TRP A 99 3.38 16.82 0.04
CA TRP A 99 4.31 17.32 1.06
C TRP A 99 5.40 16.32 1.38
N ALA A 100 5.06 15.05 1.65
CA ALA A 100 6.04 14.02 1.91
C ALA A 100 6.96 13.78 0.70
N THR A 101 6.40 13.77 -0.50
CA THR A 101 7.15 13.63 -1.75
C THR A 101 8.12 14.79 -1.96
N SER A 102 7.72 16.03 -1.63
CA SER A 102 8.60 17.20 -1.73
C SER A 102 9.83 17.07 -0.82
N TRP A 103 9.65 16.60 0.41
CA TRP A 103 10.76 16.32 1.33
C TRP A 103 11.67 15.20 0.81
N ALA A 104 11.06 14.12 0.32
CA ALA A 104 11.80 12.98 -0.24
C ALA A 104 12.62 13.38 -1.48
N GLN A 105 12.06 14.17 -2.39
CA GLN A 105 12.78 14.69 -3.56
C GLN A 105 13.94 15.62 -3.18
N ALA A 106 13.83 16.31 -2.04
CA ALA A 106 14.92 17.09 -1.48
C ALA A 106 15.98 16.23 -0.76
N GLY A 107 15.78 14.90 -0.68
CA GLY A 107 16.68 13.98 0.03
C GLY A 107 16.69 14.19 1.54
N ARG A 108 15.59 14.65 2.12
CA ARG A 108 15.50 15.04 3.54
C ARG A 108 14.35 14.32 4.23
N GLY A 109 14.57 13.89 5.47
CA GLY A 109 13.50 13.47 6.36
C GLY A 109 12.64 14.65 6.83
N ILE A 110 11.49 14.36 7.42
CA ILE A 110 10.54 15.36 7.92
C ILE A 110 10.72 15.48 9.44
N PRO A 111 11.29 16.60 9.94
CA PRO A 111 11.43 16.84 11.38
C PRO A 111 10.08 16.96 12.06
N CYS A 112 10.02 16.59 13.33
CA CYS A 112 8.81 16.70 14.13
C CYS A 112 8.58 18.16 14.54
N TYR A 113 7.79 18.89 13.75
CA TYR A 113 7.48 20.29 14.00
C TYR A 113 6.17 20.52 14.77
N GLY A 114 5.30 19.53 14.85
CA GLY A 114 3.97 19.71 15.42
C GLY A 114 3.46 18.53 16.24
N THR A 115 2.43 18.79 17.03
CA THR A 115 1.83 17.81 17.95
C THR A 115 1.23 16.62 17.21
N THR A 116 0.54 16.84 16.10
CA THR A 116 -0.03 15.73 15.28
C THR A 116 1.05 14.77 14.80
N HIS A 117 2.19 15.29 14.36
CA HIS A 117 3.33 14.44 14.01
C HIS A 117 3.81 13.65 15.24
N ALA A 118 4.00 14.33 16.37
CA ALA A 118 4.48 13.71 17.60
C ALA A 118 3.53 12.63 18.16
N ASP A 119 2.22 12.80 17.94
CA ASP A 119 1.20 11.85 18.41
C ASP A 119 1.26 10.50 17.66
N TYR A 120 1.69 10.51 16.41
CA TYR A 120 1.69 9.31 15.55
C TYR A 120 3.06 8.73 15.28
N ILE A 121 4.09 9.56 15.23
CA ILE A 121 5.45 9.14 14.86
C ILE A 121 6.46 9.75 15.82
N TYR A 122 7.18 8.91 16.55
CA TYR A 122 8.26 9.35 17.43
C TYR A 122 9.49 9.74 16.61
N GLY A 123 9.82 11.04 16.66
CA GLY A 123 10.99 11.59 16.00
C GLY A 123 10.75 11.99 14.53
N GLU A 124 11.79 11.93 13.72
CA GLU A 124 11.78 12.30 12.32
C GLU A 124 11.15 11.19 11.45
N ILE A 125 10.34 11.57 10.46
CA ILE A 125 9.95 10.65 9.39
C ILE A 125 11.14 10.53 8.43
N PRO A 126 11.77 9.36 8.32
CA PRO A 126 13.00 9.23 7.53
C PRO A 126 12.73 9.30 6.02
N CYS A 127 13.72 9.81 5.27
CA CYS A 127 13.77 9.68 3.83
C CYS A 127 14.49 8.37 3.49
N ALA A 128 13.81 7.45 2.81
CA ALA A 128 14.44 6.25 2.29
C ALA A 128 15.38 6.61 1.12
N ARG A 129 16.44 5.82 0.94
CA ARG A 129 17.39 5.96 -0.15
C ARG A 129 17.07 5.01 -1.28
#